data_a513553d63880d94ab277e3b75689ea3
#
_entry.id   a513553d63880d94ab277e3b75689ea3
#
_cell.length_a   1.000
_cell.length_b   1.000
_cell.length_c   1.000
_cell.angle_alpha   90.00
_cell.angle_beta   90.00
_cell.angle_gamma   90.00
#
_symmetry.space_group_name_H-M   'P 1'
#
loop_
_entity.id
_entity.type
_entity.pdbx_description
1 polymer ?
#
loop_
_entity_poly.entity_id
_entity_poly.type
_entity_poly.pdbx_seq_one_letter_code
_entity_poly.pdbx_strand_id
1 'polypeptide(L)'
;MVSSEICVQTVNHLGIIAGLIDEIGVVEQIDQLLGRHPKEVVSAGQVVKAMILNGLGFVSAPLYLFERFFEGKATEHLIGPGVRPEHLNDDRLGRVLDQLYLAGLTRLFVSIALKAAAQFGVATNTLHLDSSSFHVHGEYEAKATELSVVVDKVTGQDLRNCHKRSRNSTPLSA
;
A
#
# COMPACT_ATOMS: atom_id res chain seq x y z
N MET A 1 1.93 18.03 -44.33
CA MET A 1 2.92 18.05 -43.22
C MET A 1 2.20 17.54 -41.99
N VAL A 2 2.53 16.35 -41.52
CA VAL A 2 1.96 15.82 -40.27
C VAL A 2 2.79 16.48 -39.16
N SER A 3 2.18 17.42 -38.42
CA SER A 3 2.82 17.95 -37.21
C SER A 3 2.89 16.83 -36.19
N SER A 4 4.07 16.33 -35.92
CA SER A 4 4.30 15.40 -34.80
C SER A 4 4.09 16.17 -33.51
N GLU A 5 2.99 15.91 -32.82
CA GLU A 5 2.72 16.45 -31.50
C GLU A 5 3.70 15.80 -30.51
N ILE A 6 4.52 16.62 -29.84
CA ILE A 6 5.47 16.15 -28.84
C ILE A 6 4.68 15.98 -27.53
N CYS A 7 4.47 14.73 -27.09
CA CYS A 7 3.90 14.43 -25.80
C CYS A 7 5.02 14.37 -24.76
N VAL A 8 4.99 15.26 -23.77
CA VAL A 8 5.96 15.29 -22.66
C VAL A 8 5.32 14.65 -21.43
N GLN A 9 5.99 13.64 -20.88
CA GLN A 9 5.58 12.96 -19.65
C GLN A 9 6.66 13.09 -18.58
N THR A 10 6.25 13.13 -17.31
CA THR A 10 7.16 13.29 -16.18
C THR A 10 7.35 11.97 -15.44
N VAL A 11 8.56 11.74 -14.92
CA VAL A 11 8.90 10.60 -14.07
C VAL A 11 9.12 11.05 -12.62
N ASN A 12 9.75 12.23 -12.44
CA ASN A 12 10.11 12.83 -11.15
C ASN A 12 10.90 11.86 -10.24
N HIS A 13 10.81 12.05 -8.92
CA HIS A 13 11.37 11.16 -7.89
C HIS A 13 10.74 9.75 -7.90
N LEU A 14 9.55 9.62 -8.48
CA LEU A 14 8.85 8.33 -8.56
C LEU A 14 9.62 7.29 -9.37
N GLY A 15 10.47 7.73 -10.32
CA GLY A 15 11.32 6.82 -11.08
C GLY A 15 12.32 6.07 -10.20
N ILE A 16 12.90 6.74 -9.19
CA ILE A 16 13.81 6.09 -8.23
C ILE A 16 13.04 5.04 -7.40
N ILE A 17 11.86 5.40 -6.92
CA ILE A 17 11.02 4.50 -6.13
C ILE A 17 10.57 3.31 -6.98
N ALA A 18 10.14 3.57 -8.22
CA ALA A 18 9.73 2.51 -9.15
C ALA A 18 10.86 1.52 -9.41
N GLY A 19 12.09 2.04 -9.66
CA GLY A 19 13.28 1.21 -9.86
C GLY A 19 13.62 0.36 -8.63
N LEU A 20 13.51 0.92 -7.42
CA LEU A 20 13.74 0.18 -6.18
C LEU A 20 12.70 -0.94 -5.98
N ILE A 21 11.44 -0.69 -6.27
CA ILE A 21 10.36 -1.69 -6.21
C ILE A 21 10.65 -2.84 -7.19
N ASP A 22 11.11 -2.53 -8.39
CA ASP A 22 11.48 -3.52 -9.40
C ASP A 22 12.71 -4.33 -8.98
N GLU A 23 13.71 -3.67 -8.43
CA GLU A 23 14.92 -4.33 -7.94
C GLU A 23 14.63 -5.30 -6.80
N ILE A 24 13.75 -4.96 -5.86
CA ILE A 24 13.27 -5.86 -4.80
C ILE A 24 12.43 -7.02 -5.40
N GLY A 25 11.81 -6.79 -6.56
CA GLY A 25 10.91 -7.75 -7.22
C GLY A 25 9.56 -7.85 -6.50
N VAL A 26 9.02 -6.71 -6.06
CA VAL A 26 7.73 -6.67 -5.33
C VAL A 26 6.58 -7.10 -6.23
N VAL A 27 6.58 -6.66 -7.49
CA VAL A 27 5.55 -6.99 -8.48
C VAL A 27 5.47 -8.50 -8.69
N GLU A 28 6.61 -9.13 -8.94
CA GLU A 28 6.73 -10.56 -9.19
C GLU A 28 6.28 -11.40 -7.99
N GLN A 29 6.65 -10.97 -6.77
CA GLN A 29 6.26 -11.69 -5.56
C GLN A 29 4.75 -11.65 -5.32
N ILE A 30 4.11 -10.50 -5.57
CA ILE A 30 2.68 -10.36 -5.44
C ILE A 30 1.94 -11.16 -6.52
N ASP A 31 2.40 -11.08 -7.75
CA ASP A 31 1.81 -11.82 -8.87
C ASP A 31 1.96 -13.34 -8.71
N GLN A 32 3.06 -13.81 -8.11
CA GLN A 32 3.23 -15.22 -7.76
C GLN A 32 2.28 -15.67 -6.63
N LEU A 33 2.05 -14.80 -5.65
CA LEU A 33 1.18 -15.12 -4.51
C LEU A 33 -0.31 -15.14 -4.90
N LEU A 34 -0.75 -14.13 -5.65
CA LEU A 34 -2.16 -13.94 -5.99
C LEU A 34 -2.58 -14.63 -7.31
N GLY A 35 -1.59 -14.98 -8.14
CA GLY A 35 -1.82 -15.43 -9.49
C GLY A 35 -2.14 -14.29 -10.45
N ARG A 36 -1.92 -14.53 -11.74
CA ARG A 36 -2.25 -13.59 -12.81
C ARG A 36 -3.35 -14.17 -13.70
N HIS A 37 -4.45 -13.46 -13.83
CA HIS A 37 -5.51 -13.87 -14.74
C HIS A 37 -5.16 -13.45 -16.18
N PRO A 38 -5.32 -14.32 -17.19
CA PRO A 38 -4.92 -14.03 -18.59
C PRO A 38 -5.59 -12.80 -19.22
N LYS A 39 -6.76 -12.42 -18.73
CA LYS A 39 -7.52 -11.25 -19.22
C LYS A 39 -7.20 -9.95 -18.48
N GLU A 40 -6.31 -9.97 -17.50
CA GLU A 40 -5.92 -8.78 -16.77
C GLU A 40 -4.93 -7.95 -17.57
N VAL A 41 -5.27 -6.68 -17.80
CA VAL A 41 -4.40 -5.69 -18.44
C VAL A 41 -3.30 -5.27 -17.46
N VAL A 42 -3.67 -5.09 -16.18
CA VAL A 42 -2.75 -4.70 -15.10
C VAL A 42 -2.76 -5.79 -14.04
N SER A 43 -1.59 -6.31 -13.69
CA SER A 43 -1.45 -7.35 -12.67
C SER A 43 -1.68 -6.80 -11.26
N ALA A 44 -1.91 -7.68 -10.29
CA ALA A 44 -2.06 -7.28 -8.89
C ALA A 44 -0.78 -6.62 -8.35
N GLY A 45 0.39 -7.13 -8.70
CA GLY A 45 1.67 -6.52 -8.33
C GLY A 45 1.86 -5.13 -8.91
N GLN A 46 1.48 -4.91 -10.17
CA GLN A 46 1.51 -3.58 -10.80
C GLN A 46 0.55 -2.60 -10.13
N VAL A 47 -0.63 -3.05 -9.71
CA VAL A 47 -1.57 -2.22 -8.94
C VAL A 47 -0.96 -1.82 -7.60
N VAL A 48 -0.34 -2.75 -6.87
CA VAL A 48 0.34 -2.44 -5.61
C VAL A 48 1.50 -1.48 -5.83
N LYS A 49 2.32 -1.67 -6.87
CA LYS A 49 3.37 -0.72 -7.26
C LYS A 49 2.79 0.67 -7.46
N ALA A 50 1.67 0.79 -8.19
CA ALA A 50 0.99 2.06 -8.39
C ALA A 50 0.51 2.68 -7.07
N MET A 51 -0.06 1.89 -6.15
CA MET A 51 -0.47 2.38 -4.82
C MET A 51 0.70 2.89 -4.00
N ILE A 52 1.85 2.21 -4.02
CA ILE A 52 3.07 2.66 -3.34
C ILE A 52 3.54 4.00 -3.93
N LEU A 53 3.59 4.11 -5.26
CA LEU A 53 4.00 5.34 -5.94
C LEU A 53 3.06 6.52 -5.62
N ASN A 54 1.75 6.27 -5.54
CA ASN A 54 0.78 7.29 -5.12
C ASN A 54 1.01 7.72 -3.66
N GLY A 55 1.22 6.77 -2.75
CA GLY A 55 1.44 7.05 -1.33
C GLY A 55 2.74 7.79 -1.03
N LEU A 56 3.76 7.60 -1.86
CA LEU A 56 5.07 8.25 -1.76
C LEU A 56 5.21 9.47 -2.68
N GLY A 57 4.17 9.83 -3.41
CA GLY A 57 4.11 11.05 -4.21
C GLY A 57 4.04 12.31 -3.35
N PHE A 58 4.47 13.45 -3.89
CA PHE A 58 4.33 14.75 -3.19
C PHE A 58 2.87 15.13 -2.92
N VAL A 59 1.97 14.66 -3.76
CA VAL A 59 0.53 14.78 -3.61
C VAL A 59 -0.07 13.41 -3.89
N SER A 60 -0.73 12.82 -2.90
CA SER A 60 -1.44 11.55 -3.09
C SER A 60 -2.89 11.81 -3.53
N ALA A 61 -3.43 10.89 -4.31
CA ALA A 61 -4.84 10.90 -4.69
C ALA A 61 -5.60 9.78 -3.94
N PRO A 62 -6.83 10.04 -3.49
CA PRO A 62 -7.69 8.99 -2.95
C PRO A 62 -8.11 8.00 -4.05
N LEU A 63 -8.62 6.83 -3.66
CA LEU A 63 -8.92 5.74 -4.60
C LEU A 63 -9.78 6.17 -5.80
N TYR A 64 -10.80 6.96 -5.58
CA TYR A 64 -11.73 7.41 -6.63
C TYR A 64 -11.16 8.48 -7.58
N LEU A 65 -9.97 9.02 -7.27
CA LEU A 65 -9.22 9.95 -8.13
C LEU A 65 -7.85 9.40 -8.53
N PHE A 66 -7.63 8.12 -8.32
CA PHE A 66 -6.32 7.49 -8.47
C PHE A 66 -5.77 7.61 -9.89
N GLU A 67 -6.61 7.48 -10.90
CA GLU A 67 -6.25 7.67 -12.30
C GLU A 67 -5.59 9.03 -12.54
N ARG A 68 -6.15 10.10 -11.94
CA ARG A 68 -5.65 11.48 -12.09
C ARG A 68 -4.24 11.67 -11.55
N PHE A 69 -3.84 10.86 -10.56
CA PHE A 69 -2.47 10.92 -10.06
C PHE A 69 -1.45 10.60 -11.16
N PHE A 70 -1.81 9.71 -12.08
CA PHE A 70 -0.93 9.28 -13.17
C PHE A 70 -1.09 10.08 -14.46
N GLU A 71 -2.05 11.00 -14.55
CA GLU A 71 -2.18 11.91 -15.70
C GLU A 71 -0.90 12.73 -15.88
N GLY A 72 -0.39 12.79 -17.11
CA GLY A 72 0.84 13.49 -17.45
C GLY A 72 2.14 12.84 -16.94
N LYS A 73 2.06 11.68 -16.26
CA LYS A 73 3.22 10.89 -15.87
C LYS A 73 3.50 9.77 -16.88
N ALA A 74 4.78 9.37 -16.96
CA ALA A 74 5.20 8.24 -17.79
C ALA A 74 4.77 6.89 -17.15
N THR A 75 3.46 6.62 -17.15
CA THR A 75 2.85 5.49 -16.43
C THR A 75 3.42 4.15 -16.86
N GLU A 76 3.62 3.94 -18.16
CA GLU A 76 4.24 2.71 -18.68
C GLU A 76 5.67 2.52 -18.18
N HIS A 77 6.43 3.61 -18.04
CA HIS A 77 7.78 3.57 -17.53
C HIS A 77 7.84 3.33 -16.02
N LEU A 78 6.88 3.91 -15.28
CA LEU A 78 6.82 3.80 -13.83
C LEU A 78 6.26 2.46 -13.35
N ILE A 79 5.32 1.85 -14.08
CA ILE A 79 4.58 0.67 -13.62
C ILE A 79 4.87 -0.54 -14.48
N GLY A 80 4.84 -0.37 -15.80
CA GLY A 80 5.11 -1.44 -16.74
C GLY A 80 4.47 -1.21 -18.11
N PRO A 81 4.98 -1.91 -19.15
CA PRO A 81 4.52 -1.73 -20.53
C PRO A 81 3.01 -1.94 -20.68
N GLY A 82 2.36 -1.07 -21.46
CA GLY A 82 0.93 -1.12 -21.76
C GLY A 82 0.02 -0.66 -20.61
N VAL A 83 0.56 -0.26 -19.46
CA VAL A 83 -0.23 0.27 -18.35
C VAL A 83 -0.52 1.74 -18.57
N ARG A 84 -1.81 2.11 -18.54
CA ARG A 84 -2.29 3.48 -18.68
C ARG A 84 -3.04 3.90 -17.42
N PRO A 85 -3.18 5.23 -17.16
CA PRO A 85 -3.93 5.72 -15.99
C PRO A 85 -5.33 5.11 -15.85
N GLU A 86 -6.08 5.00 -16.93
CA GLU A 86 -7.45 4.46 -16.95
C GLU A 86 -7.57 2.98 -16.56
N HIS A 87 -6.46 2.24 -16.58
CA HIS A 87 -6.41 0.86 -16.10
C HIS A 87 -6.33 0.74 -14.57
N LEU A 88 -6.04 1.87 -13.91
CA LEU A 88 -5.84 1.97 -12.45
C LEU A 88 -7.09 2.55 -11.77
N ASN A 89 -8.27 2.09 -12.17
CA ASN A 89 -9.54 2.53 -11.61
C ASN A 89 -9.79 1.93 -10.21
N ASP A 90 -10.71 2.54 -9.47
CA ASP A 90 -11.08 2.18 -8.11
C ASP A 90 -11.56 0.73 -7.97
N ASP A 91 -12.33 0.23 -8.94
CA ASP A 91 -12.76 -1.17 -9.01
C ASP A 91 -11.60 -2.16 -9.07
N ARG A 92 -10.57 -1.85 -9.85
CA ARG A 92 -9.39 -2.72 -9.96
C ARG A 92 -8.58 -2.67 -8.68
N LEU A 93 -8.38 -1.47 -8.12
CA LEU A 93 -7.66 -1.29 -6.87
C LEU A 93 -8.37 -1.99 -5.71
N GLY A 94 -9.69 -1.83 -5.59
CA GLY A 94 -10.50 -2.47 -4.55
C GLY A 94 -10.39 -3.99 -4.60
N ARG A 95 -10.54 -4.59 -5.79
CA ARG A 95 -10.37 -6.05 -5.95
C ARG A 95 -8.99 -6.55 -5.55
N VAL A 96 -7.93 -5.80 -5.85
CA VAL A 96 -6.58 -6.19 -5.44
C VAL A 96 -6.40 -6.08 -3.93
N LEU A 97 -6.96 -5.04 -3.30
CA LEU A 97 -6.94 -4.92 -1.83
C LEU A 97 -7.65 -6.10 -1.15
N ASP A 98 -8.80 -6.52 -1.67
CA ASP A 98 -9.53 -7.70 -1.17
C ASP A 98 -8.69 -8.99 -1.32
N GLN A 99 -8.06 -9.19 -2.47
CA GLN A 99 -7.19 -10.34 -2.72
C GLN A 99 -5.99 -10.35 -1.75
N LEU A 100 -5.35 -9.21 -1.52
CA LEU A 100 -4.23 -9.07 -0.57
C LEU A 100 -4.66 -9.37 0.85
N TYR A 101 -5.83 -8.88 1.26
CA TYR A 101 -6.40 -9.14 2.58
C TYR A 101 -6.61 -10.64 2.80
N LEU A 102 -7.22 -11.31 1.83
CA LEU A 102 -7.48 -12.77 1.89
C LEU A 102 -6.19 -13.60 1.86
N ALA A 103 -5.17 -13.16 1.14
CA ALA A 103 -3.87 -13.83 1.06
C ALA A 103 -3.02 -13.70 2.34
N GLY A 104 -3.34 -12.72 3.20
CA GLY A 104 -2.65 -12.45 4.47
C GLY A 104 -1.50 -11.44 4.32
N LEU A 105 -1.79 -10.20 4.68
CA LEU A 105 -0.88 -9.06 4.55
C LEU A 105 0.46 -9.25 5.27
N THR A 106 0.44 -9.82 6.49
CA THR A 106 1.66 -10.04 7.27
C THR A 106 2.61 -10.99 6.56
N ARG A 107 2.10 -12.08 6.01
CA ARG A 107 2.91 -13.06 5.28
C ARG A 107 3.57 -12.42 4.05
N LEU A 108 2.81 -11.66 3.29
CA LEU A 108 3.29 -10.94 2.12
C LEU A 108 4.39 -9.94 2.51
N PHE A 109 4.11 -9.09 3.51
CA PHE A 109 5.05 -8.08 3.98
C PHE A 109 6.38 -8.71 4.44
N VAL A 110 6.31 -9.75 5.26
CA VAL A 110 7.52 -10.44 5.75
C VAL A 110 8.33 -11.03 4.60
N SER A 111 7.68 -11.63 3.61
CA SER A 111 8.36 -12.18 2.43
C SER A 111 9.14 -11.11 1.67
N ILE A 112 8.50 -9.97 1.40
CA ILE A 112 9.12 -8.83 0.69
C ILE A 112 10.25 -8.24 1.54
N ALA A 113 10.04 -8.02 2.84
CA ALA A 113 11.02 -7.44 3.74
C ALA A 113 12.27 -8.30 3.87
N LEU A 114 12.13 -9.62 4.01
CA LEU A 114 13.27 -10.54 4.09
C LEU A 114 14.06 -10.58 2.78
N LYS A 115 13.38 -10.55 1.63
CA LYS A 115 14.05 -10.49 0.33
C LYS A 115 14.82 -9.19 0.17
N ALA A 116 14.22 -8.06 0.51
CA ALA A 116 14.89 -6.76 0.47
C ALA A 116 16.10 -6.71 1.42
N ALA A 117 15.95 -7.20 2.65
CA ALA A 117 17.04 -7.26 3.62
C ALA A 117 18.21 -8.11 3.11
N ALA A 118 17.93 -9.27 2.54
CA ALA A 118 18.96 -10.14 1.98
C ALA A 118 19.66 -9.48 0.77
N GLN A 119 18.91 -8.86 -0.11
CA GLN A 119 19.42 -8.24 -1.34
C GLN A 119 20.32 -7.04 -1.05
N PHE A 120 19.93 -6.19 -0.09
CA PHE A 120 20.67 -4.98 0.26
C PHE A 120 21.64 -5.17 1.43
N GLY A 121 21.82 -6.40 1.93
CA GLY A 121 22.73 -6.71 3.02
C GLY A 121 22.36 -5.99 4.33
N VAL A 122 21.06 -5.78 4.59
CA VAL A 122 20.60 -5.08 5.80
C VAL A 122 20.86 -5.95 7.03
N ALA A 123 21.64 -5.43 7.98
CA ALA A 123 21.89 -6.12 9.25
C ALA A 123 20.62 -6.14 10.10
N THR A 124 20.23 -7.32 10.57
CA THR A 124 19.01 -7.54 11.38
C THR A 124 19.30 -7.73 12.88
N ASN A 125 20.52 -7.44 13.31
CA ASN A 125 20.97 -7.55 14.71
C ASN A 125 20.42 -6.43 15.61
N THR A 126 19.90 -5.35 15.03
CA THR A 126 19.25 -4.25 15.76
C THR A 126 17.88 -3.98 15.14
N LEU A 127 16.85 -3.99 15.98
CA LEU A 127 15.48 -3.74 15.57
C LEU A 127 14.96 -2.50 16.27
N HIS A 128 14.25 -1.65 15.52
CA HIS A 128 13.53 -0.50 16.03
C HIS A 128 12.04 -0.76 15.86
N LEU A 129 11.28 -0.61 16.94
CA LEU A 129 9.82 -0.71 16.92
C LEU A 129 9.25 0.69 17.11
N ASP A 130 8.43 1.12 16.18
CA ASP A 130 7.67 2.37 16.26
C ASP A 130 6.18 2.07 16.12
N SER A 131 5.34 2.93 16.72
CA SER A 131 3.89 2.83 16.66
C SER A 131 3.31 3.81 15.66
N SER A 132 2.42 3.32 14.78
CA SER A 132 1.65 4.16 13.87
C SER A 132 0.21 4.30 14.34
N SER A 133 -0.31 5.53 14.34
CA SER A 133 -1.71 5.80 14.68
C SER A 133 -2.53 6.04 13.41
N PHE A 134 -3.66 5.35 13.31
CA PHE A 134 -4.63 5.55 12.24
C PHE A 134 -5.87 6.20 12.81
N HIS A 135 -6.33 7.28 12.18
CA HIS A 135 -7.55 7.97 12.54
C HIS A 135 -8.58 7.78 11.43
N VAL A 136 -9.77 7.32 11.80
CA VAL A 136 -10.90 7.20 10.88
C VAL A 136 -11.85 8.35 11.17
N HIS A 137 -12.13 9.15 10.15
CA HIS A 137 -13.08 10.27 10.22
C HIS A 137 -14.37 9.88 9.50
N GLY A 138 -15.50 10.06 10.17
CA GLY A 138 -16.84 9.76 9.64
C GLY A 138 -17.77 9.20 10.72
N GLU A 139 -19.05 9.12 10.39
CA GLU A 139 -20.04 8.42 11.20
C GLU A 139 -20.03 6.94 10.80
N TYR A 140 -19.57 6.08 11.71
CA TYR A 140 -19.57 4.64 11.52
C TYR A 140 -20.51 4.01 12.50
N GLU A 141 -21.56 3.35 12.02
CA GLU A 141 -22.37 2.47 12.84
C GLU A 141 -21.52 1.25 13.22
N ALA A 142 -21.07 1.22 14.46
CA ALA A 142 -20.45 0.03 15.02
C ALA A 142 -21.56 -1.04 15.17
N LYS A 143 -21.72 -1.92 14.16
CA LYS A 143 -22.40 -3.19 14.41
C LYS A 143 -21.60 -3.89 15.49
N ALA A 144 -22.23 -4.15 16.63
CA ALA A 144 -21.66 -4.92 17.72
C ALA A 144 -21.40 -6.36 17.21
N THR A 145 -20.30 -6.53 16.51
CA THR A 145 -19.74 -7.85 16.28
C THR A 145 -19.10 -8.24 17.61
N GLU A 146 -19.44 -9.40 18.14
CA GLU A 146 -18.82 -9.93 19.36
C GLU A 146 -17.32 -9.76 19.24
N LEU A 147 -16.78 -8.84 20.03
CA LEU A 147 -15.35 -8.57 20.09
C LEU A 147 -14.69 -9.85 20.59
N SER A 148 -14.08 -10.61 19.70
CA SER A 148 -13.19 -11.69 20.09
C SER A 148 -12.19 -11.13 21.10
N VAL A 149 -12.11 -11.75 22.27
CA VAL A 149 -11.22 -11.36 23.34
C VAL A 149 -9.79 -11.52 22.84
N VAL A 150 -9.13 -10.41 22.53
CA VAL A 150 -7.71 -10.44 22.19
C VAL A 150 -6.94 -10.47 23.51
N VAL A 151 -6.54 -11.67 23.92
CA VAL A 151 -5.70 -11.88 25.10
C VAL A 151 -4.25 -11.95 24.63
N ASP A 152 -3.38 -11.17 25.28
CA ASP A 152 -1.94 -11.34 25.10
C ASP A 152 -1.56 -12.75 25.58
N LYS A 153 -1.02 -13.56 24.69
CA LYS A 153 -0.64 -14.95 24.94
C LYS A 153 0.51 -15.10 25.94
N VAL A 154 1.27 -14.04 26.18
CA VAL A 154 2.45 -14.04 27.07
C VAL A 154 2.06 -13.60 28.46
N THR A 155 1.24 -12.56 28.60
CA THR A 155 0.86 -11.97 29.90
C THR A 155 -0.52 -12.36 30.38
N GLY A 156 -1.36 -12.93 29.54
CA GLY A 156 -2.76 -13.26 29.86
C GLY A 156 -3.66 -12.03 30.08
N GLN A 157 -3.17 -10.81 29.79
CA GLN A 157 -3.93 -9.58 29.99
C GLN A 157 -4.88 -9.31 28.85
N ASP A 158 -6.11 -8.89 29.20
CA ASP A 158 -7.11 -8.44 28.25
C ASP A 158 -6.74 -7.06 27.67
N LEU A 159 -6.33 -7.05 26.41
CA LEU A 159 -5.89 -5.83 25.71
C LEU A 159 -7.01 -4.81 25.48
N ARG A 160 -8.28 -5.16 25.72
CA ARG A 160 -9.42 -4.22 25.61
C ARG A 160 -9.33 -3.04 26.58
N ASN A 161 -8.57 -3.16 27.67
CA ASN A 161 -8.43 -2.11 28.68
C ASN A 161 -7.35 -1.07 28.36
N CYS A 162 -6.47 -1.30 27.41
CA CYS A 162 -5.45 -0.32 27.01
C CYS A 162 -6.05 0.93 26.35
N HIS A 163 -7.19 0.82 25.68
CA HIS A 163 -7.85 1.96 25.01
C HIS A 163 -8.66 2.86 25.96
N LYS A 164 -9.03 2.42 27.16
CA LYS A 164 -9.82 3.22 28.09
C LYS A 164 -9.01 4.26 28.88
N ARG A 165 -7.70 4.10 28.98
CA ARG A 165 -6.85 5.02 29.76
C ARG A 165 -6.51 6.35 29.08
N SER A 166 -6.69 6.47 27.77
CA SER A 166 -6.38 7.70 27.02
C SER A 166 -7.50 8.75 26.99
N ARG A 167 -8.69 8.48 27.58
CA ARG A 167 -9.83 9.44 27.56
C ARG A 167 -9.99 10.29 28.79
N ASN A 168 -9.15 10.14 29.80
CA ASN A 168 -9.23 10.91 31.05
C ASN A 168 -8.02 11.82 31.26
N SER A 169 -7.61 12.58 30.23
CA SER A 169 -6.85 13.80 30.44
C SER A 169 -7.83 14.95 30.66
N THR A 170 -8.15 15.20 31.90
CA THR A 170 -8.81 16.44 32.39
C THR A 170 -8.05 17.66 31.88
N PRO A 171 -8.69 18.69 31.33
CA PRO A 171 -8.02 19.96 31.05
C PRO A 171 -7.66 20.61 32.39
N LEU A 172 -6.38 20.92 32.53
CA LEU A 172 -5.93 21.82 33.60
C LEU A 172 -6.55 23.22 33.36
N SER A 173 -7.47 23.59 34.21
CA SER A 173 -7.95 24.96 34.33
C SER A 173 -6.84 25.84 34.93
N ALA A 174 -6.48 26.88 34.19
CA ALA A 174 -5.73 28.02 34.69
C ALA A 174 -6.63 28.95 35.45
#